data_191559ca0f212a1b2fadc86654111957
#
_entry.id   191559ca0f212a1b2fadc86654111957
#
_cell.length_a   1.000
_cell.length_b   1.000
_cell.length_c   1.000
_cell.angle_alpha   90.00
_cell.angle_beta   90.00
_cell.angle_gamma   90.00
#
_symmetry.space_group_name_H-M   'P 1'
#
loop_
_entity.id
_entity.type
_entity.pdbx_description
1 polymer ?
#
loop_
_entity_poly.entity_id
_entity_poly.type
_entity_poly.pdbx_seq_one_letter_code
_entity_poly.pdbx_strand_id
1 'polypeptide(L)'
;MTPSLAGHTESAHTALSGREALAAYALERIPKLLTLQDRNPHSPTYGSFDRNFWHLRIKDFPSGMAQEYVWPLALAWSLDLPDNPYRHATAVREWIAAGIRYAAKSAHPDGSCDDYFPFERATGAAAFSLL
;
A
#
# COMPACT_ATOMS: atom_id res chain seq x y z
N MET A 1 -36.92 25.96 -45.05
CA MET A 1 -36.85 25.83 -43.58
C MET A 1 -35.99 24.60 -43.26
N THR A 2 -34.74 24.83 -42.99
CA THR A 2 -33.77 23.77 -42.60
C THR A 2 -33.57 23.86 -41.11
N PRO A 3 -33.70 22.77 -40.35
CA PRO A 3 -33.33 22.77 -38.92
C PRO A 3 -31.83 22.75 -38.78
N SER A 4 -31.31 23.71 -38.02
CA SER A 4 -29.96 23.79 -37.56
C SER A 4 -29.68 22.63 -36.61
N LEU A 5 -28.70 21.79 -36.93
CA LEU A 5 -28.14 20.83 -36.01
C LEU A 5 -27.28 21.52 -34.97
N ALA A 6 -27.81 21.53 -33.78
CA ALA A 6 -27.14 22.03 -32.58
C ALA A 6 -25.84 21.29 -32.31
N GLY A 7 -24.87 22.07 -31.81
CA GLY A 7 -23.50 21.68 -31.60
C GLY A 7 -23.31 20.48 -30.69
N HIS A 8 -22.44 19.59 -31.15
CA HIS A 8 -21.75 18.66 -30.30
C HIS A 8 -20.84 19.43 -29.35
N THR A 9 -21.20 19.49 -28.10
CA THR A 9 -20.24 19.83 -27.03
C THR A 9 -19.24 18.68 -26.97
N GLU A 10 -18.13 18.86 -27.66
CA GLU A 10 -16.93 18.07 -27.37
C GLU A 10 -16.55 18.34 -25.91
N SER A 11 -16.81 17.35 -25.07
CA SER A 11 -16.25 17.28 -23.74
C SER A 11 -14.75 17.17 -23.92
N ALA A 12 -14.05 18.28 -23.71
CA ALA A 12 -12.59 18.31 -23.71
C ALA A 12 -12.10 17.44 -22.56
N HIS A 13 -11.87 16.15 -22.84
CA HIS A 13 -11.03 15.30 -21.98
C HIS A 13 -9.64 15.91 -22.01
N THR A 14 -9.34 16.77 -21.04
CA THR A 14 -7.98 17.24 -20.81
C THR A 14 -7.14 16.01 -20.57
N ALA A 15 -6.23 15.69 -21.50
CA ALA A 15 -5.30 14.57 -21.35
C ALA A 15 -4.48 14.81 -20.08
N LEU A 16 -4.51 13.85 -19.16
CA LEU A 16 -3.71 13.87 -17.93
C LEU A 16 -2.22 14.01 -18.31
N SER A 17 -1.48 14.82 -17.57
CA SER A 17 -0.02 14.82 -17.66
C SER A 17 0.53 13.42 -17.35
N GLY A 18 1.72 13.08 -17.82
CA GLY A 18 2.31 11.76 -17.54
C GLY A 18 2.39 11.47 -16.03
N ARG A 19 2.62 12.50 -15.21
CA ARG A 19 2.63 12.37 -13.74
C ARG A 19 1.25 12.06 -13.18
N GLU A 20 0.22 12.73 -13.65
CA GLU A 20 -1.16 12.51 -13.21
C GLU A 20 -1.66 11.13 -13.63
N ALA A 21 -1.32 10.67 -14.83
CA ALA A 21 -1.64 9.33 -15.30
C ALA A 21 -0.98 8.24 -14.43
N LEU A 22 0.29 8.41 -14.07
CA LEU A 22 1.00 7.50 -13.16
C LEU A 22 0.40 7.52 -11.76
N ALA A 23 0.02 8.69 -11.26
CA ALA A 23 -0.62 8.84 -9.95
C ALA A 23 -1.98 8.13 -9.92
N ALA A 24 -2.82 8.33 -10.92
CA ALA A 24 -4.11 7.65 -11.05
C ALA A 24 -3.92 6.13 -11.09
N TYR A 25 -2.99 5.64 -11.90
CA TYR A 25 -2.66 4.21 -11.97
C TYR A 25 -2.21 3.66 -10.61
N ALA A 26 -1.37 4.39 -9.88
CA ALA A 26 -0.92 3.97 -8.56
C ALA A 26 -2.08 3.93 -7.55
N LEU A 27 -2.96 4.94 -7.55
CA LEU A 27 -4.13 4.99 -6.65
C LEU A 27 -5.10 3.84 -6.90
N GLU A 28 -5.30 3.43 -8.15
CA GLU A 28 -6.11 2.25 -8.50
C GLU A 28 -5.59 0.94 -7.91
N ARG A 29 -4.30 0.88 -7.53
CA ARG A 29 -3.67 -0.31 -6.93
C ARG A 29 -3.80 -0.36 -5.41
N ILE A 30 -4.11 0.75 -4.77
CA ILE A 30 -4.24 0.80 -3.30
C ILE A 30 -5.29 -0.18 -2.75
N PRO A 31 -6.49 -0.35 -3.35
CA PRO A 31 -7.44 -1.35 -2.87
C PRO A 31 -6.86 -2.77 -2.87
N LYS A 32 -6.10 -3.14 -3.90
CA LYS A 32 -5.44 -4.45 -3.97
C LYS A 32 -4.37 -4.58 -2.88
N LEU A 33 -3.56 -3.55 -2.68
CA LEU A 33 -2.55 -3.51 -1.62
C LEU A 33 -3.20 -3.69 -0.24
N LEU A 34 -4.32 -3.03 0.01
CA LEU A 34 -5.05 -3.15 1.27
C LEU A 34 -5.60 -4.56 1.52
N THR A 35 -5.79 -5.40 0.50
CA THR A 35 -6.16 -6.81 0.69
C THR A 35 -5.02 -7.65 1.27
N LEU A 36 -3.79 -7.16 1.21
CA LEU A 36 -2.62 -7.85 1.75
C LEU A 36 -2.48 -7.61 3.25
N GLN A 37 -3.02 -6.51 3.77
CA GLN A 37 -2.84 -6.11 5.16
C GLN A 37 -3.89 -6.72 6.10
N ASP A 38 -3.44 -7.25 7.22
CA ASP A 38 -4.31 -7.54 8.36
C ASP A 38 -4.73 -6.24 9.04
N ARG A 39 -5.99 -5.86 8.86
CA ARG A 39 -6.58 -4.62 9.40
C ARG A 39 -7.51 -4.85 10.58
N ASN A 40 -7.51 -6.06 11.13
CA ASN A 40 -8.28 -6.35 12.34
C ASN A 40 -7.47 -5.95 13.58
N PRO A 41 -7.88 -4.91 14.33
CA PRO A 41 -7.13 -4.43 15.49
C PRO A 41 -7.04 -5.44 16.65
N HIS A 42 -7.89 -6.47 16.64
CA HIS A 42 -7.88 -7.54 17.63
C HIS A 42 -7.03 -8.74 17.22
N SER A 43 -6.47 -8.72 16.01
CA SER A 43 -5.61 -9.79 15.52
C SER A 43 -4.19 -9.68 16.08
N PRO A 44 -3.53 -10.77 16.43
CA PRO A 44 -2.13 -10.78 16.85
C PRO A 44 -1.17 -10.33 15.72
N THR A 45 -1.65 -10.37 14.46
CA THR A 45 -0.93 -9.99 13.26
C THR A 45 -1.38 -8.64 12.69
N TYR A 46 -2.10 -7.84 13.49
CA TYR A 46 -2.58 -6.52 13.06
C TYR A 46 -1.46 -5.65 12.49
N GLY A 47 -1.63 -5.21 11.26
CA GLY A 47 -0.66 -4.43 10.50
C GLY A 47 0.18 -5.23 9.50
N SER A 48 0.24 -6.57 9.62
CA SER A 48 1.01 -7.41 8.71
C SER A 48 0.51 -7.34 7.27
N PHE A 49 1.43 -7.11 6.32
CA PHE A 49 1.12 -7.18 4.89
C PHE A 49 1.35 -8.56 4.28
N ASP A 50 1.93 -9.50 5.01
CA ASP A 50 2.16 -10.85 4.49
C ASP A 50 0.90 -11.71 4.61
N ARG A 51 0.02 -11.61 3.61
CA ARG A 51 -1.23 -12.39 3.56
C ARG A 51 -1.01 -13.89 3.56
N ASN A 52 0.11 -14.38 3.05
CA ASN A 52 0.45 -15.79 3.07
C ASN A 52 0.68 -16.29 4.51
N PHE A 53 1.18 -15.43 5.37
CA PHE A 53 1.39 -15.72 6.79
C PHE A 53 0.09 -15.56 7.60
N TRP A 54 -0.49 -14.37 7.63
CA TRP A 54 -1.58 -14.07 8.56
C TRP A 54 -2.95 -14.64 8.14
N HIS A 55 -3.21 -14.76 6.82
CA HIS A 55 -4.52 -15.16 6.30
C HIS A 55 -4.52 -16.59 5.75
N LEU A 56 -3.68 -16.88 4.77
CA LEU A 56 -3.63 -18.18 4.10
C LEU A 56 -2.92 -19.24 4.93
N ARG A 57 -2.07 -18.82 5.87
CA ARG A 57 -1.33 -19.69 6.79
C ARG A 57 -0.52 -20.79 6.09
N ILE A 58 0.08 -20.44 4.96
CA ILE A 58 0.96 -21.30 4.18
C ILE A 58 2.45 -21.04 4.46
N LYS A 59 2.73 -20.10 5.37
CA LYS A 59 4.05 -19.76 5.90
C LYS A 59 3.98 -19.73 7.42
N ASP A 60 5.08 -20.15 8.06
CA ASP A 60 5.21 -20.18 9.51
C ASP A 60 5.79 -18.89 10.12
N PHE A 61 6.25 -17.97 9.29
CA PHE A 61 6.87 -16.71 9.69
C PHE A 61 6.48 -15.59 8.70
N PRO A 62 6.43 -14.31 9.15
CA PRO A 62 6.15 -13.18 8.28
C PRO A 62 7.38 -12.80 7.46
N SER A 63 7.19 -12.50 6.18
CA SER A 63 8.21 -11.89 5.34
C SER A 63 8.48 -10.45 5.77
N GLY A 64 9.75 -10.13 5.99
CA GLY A 64 10.17 -8.75 6.27
C GLY A 64 9.93 -7.84 5.08
N MET A 65 10.24 -8.28 3.86
CA MET A 65 10.02 -7.51 2.63
C MET A 65 8.55 -7.21 2.38
N ALA A 66 7.62 -8.07 2.78
CA ALA A 66 6.20 -7.79 2.62
C ALA A 66 5.76 -6.53 3.39
N GLN A 67 6.50 -6.11 4.41
CA GLN A 67 6.18 -4.90 5.18
C GLN A 67 6.49 -3.60 4.43
N GLU A 68 7.24 -3.65 3.33
CA GLU A 68 7.48 -2.50 2.44
C GLU A 68 6.19 -1.91 1.86
N TYR A 69 5.13 -2.68 1.80
CA TYR A 69 3.83 -2.19 1.33
C TYR A 69 3.24 -1.05 2.18
N VAL A 70 3.80 -0.78 3.34
CA VAL A 70 3.48 0.42 4.12
C VAL A 70 3.86 1.69 3.37
N TRP A 71 4.92 1.67 2.57
CA TRP A 71 5.45 2.82 1.85
C TRP A 71 4.47 3.40 0.81
N PRO A 72 3.98 2.63 -0.18
CA PRO A 72 3.00 3.17 -1.14
C PRO A 72 1.70 3.62 -0.46
N LEU A 73 1.30 3.01 0.65
CA LEU A 73 0.15 3.45 1.42
C LEU A 73 0.40 4.81 2.11
N ALA A 74 1.61 5.01 2.64
CA ALA A 74 2.02 6.28 3.23
C ALA A 74 2.11 7.40 2.18
N LEU A 75 2.61 7.10 0.98
CA LEU A 75 2.60 8.03 -0.15
C LEU A 75 1.18 8.41 -0.56
N ALA A 76 0.27 7.45 -0.70
CA ALA A 76 -1.12 7.71 -1.01
C ALA A 76 -1.79 8.59 0.05
N TRP A 77 -1.43 8.42 1.33
CA TRP A 77 -1.95 9.23 2.42
C TRP A 77 -1.41 10.67 2.42
N SER A 78 -0.15 10.87 2.06
CA SER A 78 0.54 12.16 2.20
C SER A 78 0.49 13.04 0.96
N LEU A 79 0.43 12.45 -0.24
CA LEU A 79 0.56 13.20 -1.49
C LEU A 79 -0.75 13.85 -1.93
N ASP A 80 -0.64 15.09 -2.39
CA ASP A 80 -1.72 15.81 -3.05
C ASP A 80 -1.82 15.38 -4.52
N LEU A 81 -2.64 14.35 -4.73
CA LEU A 81 -2.90 13.79 -6.05
C LEU A 81 -4.38 14.01 -6.39
N PRO A 82 -4.71 14.30 -7.67
CA PRO A 82 -6.08 14.42 -8.11
C PRO A 82 -6.91 13.18 -7.73
N ASP A 83 -8.12 13.40 -7.25
CA ASP A 83 -9.10 12.36 -6.89
C ASP A 83 -8.59 11.31 -5.90
N ASN A 84 -7.64 11.68 -5.04
CA ASN A 84 -7.06 10.79 -4.04
C ASN A 84 -7.95 10.65 -2.79
N PRO A 85 -8.70 9.54 -2.63
CA PRO A 85 -9.57 9.33 -1.48
C PRO A 85 -8.80 8.95 -0.20
N TYR A 86 -7.52 8.63 -0.30
CA TYR A 86 -6.68 8.18 0.83
C TYR A 86 -6.00 9.33 1.54
N ARG A 87 -5.95 10.50 0.91
CA ARG A 87 -5.24 11.66 1.44
C ARG A 87 -5.79 12.05 2.82
N HIS A 88 -4.91 12.06 3.81
CA HIS A 88 -5.19 12.40 5.21
C HIS A 88 -6.36 11.64 5.84
N ALA A 89 -6.81 10.53 5.25
CA ALA A 89 -7.85 9.69 5.82
C ALA A 89 -7.36 9.05 7.14
N THR A 90 -8.13 9.22 8.21
CA THR A 90 -7.77 8.73 9.56
C THR A 90 -7.53 7.23 9.57
N ALA A 91 -8.40 6.45 8.94
CA ALA A 91 -8.26 4.99 8.89
C ALA A 91 -6.95 4.58 8.19
N VAL A 92 -6.58 5.26 7.10
CA VAL A 92 -5.33 4.98 6.37
C VAL A 92 -4.11 5.27 7.25
N ARG A 93 -4.13 6.38 8.00
CA ARG A 93 -3.07 6.70 8.97
C ARG A 93 -2.92 5.62 10.04
N GLU A 94 -4.03 5.10 10.54
CA GLU A 94 -4.02 4.02 11.53
C GLU A 94 -3.43 2.72 10.95
N TRP A 95 -3.76 2.37 9.72
CA TRP A 95 -3.23 1.21 9.03
C TRP A 95 -1.73 1.33 8.75
N ILE A 96 -1.26 2.53 8.36
CA ILE A 96 0.18 2.81 8.20
C ILE A 96 0.89 2.60 9.54
N ALA A 97 0.38 3.21 10.62
CA ALA A 97 0.97 3.08 11.95
C ALA A 97 0.97 1.62 12.44
N ALA A 98 -0.08 0.85 12.13
CA ALA A 98 -0.13 -0.58 12.43
C ALA A 98 0.94 -1.37 11.65
N GLY A 99 1.12 -1.07 10.37
CA GLY A 99 2.14 -1.68 9.53
C GLY A 99 3.55 -1.44 10.06
N ILE A 100 3.87 -0.20 10.42
CA ILE A 100 5.17 0.17 11.01
C ILE A 100 5.41 -0.56 12.33
N ARG A 101 4.41 -0.58 13.23
CA ARG A 101 4.52 -1.31 14.51
C ARG A 101 4.69 -2.80 14.29
N TYR A 102 3.99 -3.37 13.31
CA TYR A 102 4.12 -4.79 13.00
C TYR A 102 5.50 -5.11 12.44
N ALA A 103 6.03 -4.32 11.52
CA ALA A 103 7.39 -4.47 10.99
C ALA A 103 8.43 -4.47 12.13
N ALA A 104 8.35 -3.51 13.04
CA ALA A 104 9.24 -3.43 14.20
C ALA A 104 9.10 -4.65 15.13
N LYS A 105 7.86 -5.12 15.36
CA LYS A 105 7.58 -6.29 16.20
C LYS A 105 8.12 -7.60 15.59
N SER A 106 8.07 -7.73 14.26
CA SER A 106 8.47 -8.95 13.55
C SER A 106 9.97 -9.03 13.26
N ALA A 107 10.70 -7.93 13.38
CA ALA A 107 12.14 -7.91 13.24
C ALA A 107 12.85 -8.63 14.41
N HIS A 108 14.02 -9.20 14.12
CA HIS A 108 14.90 -9.74 15.15
C HIS A 108 15.52 -8.62 16.00
N PRO A 109 16.06 -8.93 17.20
CA PRO A 109 16.68 -7.90 18.06
C PRO A 109 17.84 -7.14 17.42
N ASP A 110 18.51 -7.73 16.43
CA ASP A 110 19.59 -7.10 15.66
C ASP A 110 19.08 -6.23 14.47
N GLY A 111 17.77 -6.11 14.29
CA GLY A 111 17.13 -5.37 13.21
C GLY A 111 17.00 -6.14 11.91
N SER A 112 17.52 -7.36 11.83
CA SER A 112 17.31 -8.22 10.65
C SER A 112 15.89 -8.78 10.60
N CYS A 113 15.47 -9.28 9.45
CA CYS A 113 14.18 -9.95 9.29
C CYS A 113 14.32 -11.21 8.45
N ASP A 114 13.34 -12.09 8.57
CA ASP A 114 13.24 -13.27 7.72
C ASP A 114 12.41 -12.95 6.47
N ASP A 115 12.74 -13.57 5.35
CA ASP A 115 12.01 -13.36 4.10
C ASP A 115 11.68 -14.69 3.40
N TYR A 116 12.68 -15.45 3.00
CA TYR A 116 12.50 -16.74 2.31
C TYR A 116 12.54 -17.93 3.27
N PHE A 117 13.38 -17.84 4.32
CA PHE A 117 13.59 -18.93 5.29
C PHE A 117 13.44 -18.40 6.71
N PRO A 118 12.93 -19.24 7.64
CA PRO A 118 12.92 -18.90 9.06
C PRO A 118 14.35 -18.81 9.60
N PHE A 119 14.61 -17.81 10.44
CA PHE A 119 15.92 -17.50 11.01
C PHE A 119 17.01 -17.14 10.00
N GLU A 120 16.61 -16.73 8.80
CA GLU A 120 17.50 -16.30 7.72
C GLU A 120 18.30 -15.05 8.12
N ARG A 121 17.68 -14.14 8.88
CA ARG A 121 18.26 -12.85 9.30
C ARG A 121 18.80 -12.04 8.12
N ALA A 122 17.97 -11.94 7.08
CA ALA A 122 18.33 -11.29 5.83
C ALA A 122 18.55 -9.78 6.03
N THR A 123 19.80 -9.35 6.04
CA THR A 123 20.17 -7.94 6.16
C THR A 123 19.68 -7.11 4.96
N GLY A 124 19.70 -7.71 3.76
CA GLY A 124 19.18 -7.06 2.54
C GLY A 124 17.69 -6.75 2.65
N ALA A 125 16.89 -7.71 3.10
CA ALA A 125 15.46 -7.51 3.31
C ALA A 125 15.19 -6.41 4.34
N ALA A 126 15.94 -6.39 5.44
CA ALA A 126 15.84 -5.33 6.45
C ALA A 126 16.21 -3.95 5.89
N ALA A 127 17.26 -3.86 5.06
CA ALA A 127 17.68 -2.61 4.44
C ALA A 127 16.61 -2.02 3.52
N PHE A 128 15.94 -2.85 2.72
CA PHE A 128 14.83 -2.42 1.87
C PHE A 128 13.61 -1.94 2.67
N SER A 129 13.34 -2.54 3.82
CA SER A 129 12.20 -2.16 4.66
C SER A 129 12.41 -0.85 5.43
N LEU A 130 13.64 -0.31 5.46
CA LEU A 130 13.99 0.93 6.15
C LEU A 130 14.08 2.15 5.22
N LEU A 131 13.96 1.95 3.89
CA LEU A 131 13.95 3.04 2.91
C LEU A 131 12.58 3.67 2.80
#